data_8c7a21221c5e0cf05d6b062617e39695
#
_entry.id   8c7a21221c5e0cf05d6b062617e39695
#
_cell.length_a   1.000
_cell.length_b   1.000
_cell.length_c   1.000
_cell.angle_alpha   90.00
_cell.angle_beta   90.00
_cell.angle_gamma   90.00
#
_symmetry.space_group_name_H-M   'P 1'
#
loop_
_entity.id
_entity.type
_entity.pdbx_description
1 polymer ?
#
loop_
_entity_poly.entity_id
_entity_poly.type
_entity_poly.pdbx_seq_one_letter_code
_entity_poly.pdbx_strand_id
1 'polypeptide(L)'
;MERFIIISALLASCTGILWSLVHKIRHGSSCCGRHEVLQKKIHVRDRHDSHYPFAYSIAVDGMHCSNCVRHVENALHALPDVWATASLEKKQVLVRTKVQAQEDVLKKAIFGAGYTPLSFTCVRSSHECR
;
A
#
# COMPACT_ATOMS: atom_id res chain seq x y z
N MET A 1 -37.94 35.09 -18.87
CA MET A 1 -37.66 33.68 -19.17
C MET A 1 -36.18 33.38 -19.23
N GLU A 2 -35.35 34.24 -19.78
CA GLU A 2 -33.89 34.01 -19.85
C GLU A 2 -33.22 33.86 -18.50
N ARG A 3 -33.63 34.61 -17.48
CA ARG A 3 -33.04 34.55 -16.13
C ARG A 3 -33.22 33.17 -15.45
N PHE A 4 -34.34 32.50 -15.69
CA PHE A 4 -34.60 31.17 -15.14
C PHE A 4 -33.76 30.10 -15.80
N ILE A 5 -33.45 30.22 -17.08
CA ILE A 5 -32.59 29.29 -17.82
C ILE A 5 -31.16 29.39 -17.31
N ILE A 6 -30.63 30.57 -17.07
CA ILE A 6 -29.28 30.80 -16.54
C ILE A 6 -29.15 30.24 -15.12
N ILE A 7 -30.14 30.47 -14.27
CA ILE A 7 -30.16 29.98 -12.90
C ILE A 7 -30.20 28.44 -12.86
N SER A 8 -31.03 27.84 -13.72
CA SER A 8 -31.12 26.36 -13.79
C SER A 8 -29.81 25.70 -14.30
N ALA A 9 -29.15 26.35 -15.28
CA ALA A 9 -27.86 25.89 -15.79
C ALA A 9 -26.74 25.98 -14.73
N LEU A 10 -26.72 27.07 -13.95
CA LEU A 10 -25.75 27.21 -12.85
C LEU A 10 -26.00 26.21 -11.73
N LEU A 11 -27.24 25.93 -11.35
CA LEU A 11 -27.58 24.93 -10.35
C LEU A 11 -27.19 23.51 -10.80
N ALA A 12 -27.44 23.16 -12.07
CA ALA A 12 -27.04 21.87 -12.62
C ALA A 12 -25.50 21.71 -12.63
N SER A 13 -24.77 22.78 -12.95
CA SER A 13 -23.31 22.78 -12.91
C SER A 13 -22.77 22.61 -11.47
N CYS A 14 -23.34 23.33 -10.50
CA CYS A 14 -22.96 23.23 -9.09
C CYS A 14 -23.24 21.85 -8.52
N THR A 15 -24.37 21.20 -8.84
CA THR A 15 -24.69 19.87 -8.37
C THR A 15 -23.76 18.81 -8.95
N GLY A 16 -23.36 18.94 -10.20
CA GLY A 16 -22.39 18.05 -10.85
C GLY A 16 -21.00 18.14 -10.20
N ILE A 17 -20.53 19.34 -9.91
CA ILE A 17 -19.25 19.58 -9.24
C ILE A 17 -19.30 19.04 -7.80
N LEU A 18 -20.37 19.33 -7.08
CA LEU A 18 -20.55 18.87 -5.70
C LEU A 18 -20.62 17.33 -5.64
N TRP A 19 -21.31 16.70 -6.58
CA TRP A 19 -21.40 15.24 -6.65
C TRP A 19 -20.04 14.60 -6.99
N SER A 20 -19.29 15.22 -7.90
CA SER A 20 -17.93 14.79 -8.23
C SER A 20 -16.98 14.91 -7.03
N LEU A 21 -17.09 16.00 -6.25
CA LEU A 21 -16.31 16.19 -5.02
C LEU A 21 -16.70 15.15 -3.94
N VAL A 22 -17.99 14.95 -3.72
CA VAL A 22 -18.50 13.98 -2.74
C VAL A 22 -18.11 12.56 -3.15
N HIS A 23 -18.13 12.24 -4.45
CA HIS A 23 -17.69 10.94 -4.94
C HIS A 23 -16.18 10.72 -4.75
N LYS A 24 -15.36 11.75 -4.95
CA LYS A 24 -13.92 11.71 -4.65
C LYS A 24 -13.63 11.57 -3.16
N ILE A 25 -14.41 12.21 -2.29
CA ILE A 25 -14.26 12.11 -0.84
C ILE A 25 -14.73 10.73 -0.34
N ARG A 26 -15.78 10.17 -0.94
CA ARG A 26 -16.27 8.82 -0.60
C ARG A 26 -15.33 7.68 -1.02
N HIS A 27 -14.55 7.88 -2.07
CA HIS A 27 -13.52 6.95 -2.53
C HIS A 27 -12.10 7.35 -2.09
N GLY A 28 -11.95 8.50 -1.43
CA GLY A 28 -10.72 8.89 -0.75
C GLY A 28 -10.53 7.98 0.46
N SER A 29 -9.50 7.17 0.41
CA SER A 29 -9.05 6.25 1.42
C SER A 29 -9.09 6.87 2.83
N SER A 30 -10.18 6.62 3.54
CA SER A 30 -10.26 6.86 4.99
C SER A 30 -9.43 5.80 5.70
N CYS A 31 -8.20 6.14 5.92
CA CYS A 31 -7.33 5.41 6.83
C CYS A 31 -7.68 5.75 8.27
N CYS A 32 -8.87 5.57 8.75
CA CYS A 32 -9.22 5.53 10.18
C CYS A 32 -10.74 5.71 10.34
N GLY A 33 -11.41 4.60 10.54
CA GLY A 33 -12.74 4.68 11.12
C GLY A 33 -13.86 4.11 10.24
N ARG A 34 -14.34 3.00 10.69
CA ARG A 34 -15.61 2.37 10.42
C ARG A 34 -15.60 1.24 9.38
N HIS A 35 -15.83 0.08 9.88
CA HIS A 35 -15.81 -1.25 9.27
C HIS A 35 -14.39 -1.71 8.92
N GLU A 36 -13.79 -2.33 9.89
CA GLU A 36 -12.69 -3.28 9.76
C GLU A 36 -13.17 -4.43 8.86
N VAL A 37 -13.20 -4.20 7.57
CA VAL A 37 -13.15 -5.29 6.62
C VAL A 37 -11.77 -5.89 6.80
N LEU A 38 -11.69 -6.91 7.65
CA LEU A 38 -10.50 -7.72 7.84
C LEU A 38 -10.03 -8.15 6.45
N GLN A 39 -9.06 -7.44 5.93
CA GLN A 39 -8.47 -7.80 4.65
C GLN A 39 -7.93 -9.21 4.77
N LYS A 40 -8.43 -10.09 3.90
CA LYS A 40 -7.98 -11.48 3.84
C LYS A 40 -6.48 -11.48 3.62
N LYS A 41 -5.74 -12.04 4.56
CA LYS A 41 -4.29 -12.16 4.44
C LYS A 41 -3.95 -13.03 3.24
N ILE A 42 -3.20 -12.50 2.30
CA ILE A 42 -2.66 -13.28 1.19
C ILE A 42 -1.56 -14.17 1.76
N HIS A 43 -1.79 -15.48 1.71
CA HIS A 43 -0.82 -16.47 2.17
C HIS A 43 0.15 -16.81 1.05
N VAL A 44 1.43 -16.54 1.26
CA VAL A 44 2.49 -17.08 0.43
C VAL A 44 2.55 -18.60 0.66
N ARG A 45 2.55 -19.38 -0.41
CA ARG A 45 2.60 -20.85 -0.36
C ARG A 45 3.90 -21.37 0.22
N ASP A 46 5.00 -20.73 -0.14
CA ASP A 46 6.35 -21.11 0.25
C ASP A 46 6.84 -20.19 1.37
N ARG A 47 7.07 -20.76 2.56
CA ARG A 47 7.55 -20.03 3.75
C ARG A 47 8.87 -20.59 4.26
N HIS A 48 9.61 -21.30 3.41
CA HIS A 48 10.93 -21.77 3.74
C HIS A 48 11.98 -20.70 3.48
N ASP A 49 12.64 -20.26 4.53
CA ASP A 49 13.65 -19.19 4.48
C ASP A 49 14.83 -19.52 3.53
N SER A 50 15.14 -20.82 3.40
CA SER A 50 16.19 -21.31 2.50
C SER A 50 15.89 -21.09 1.00
N HIS A 51 14.62 -20.93 0.63
CA HIS A 51 14.22 -20.68 -0.76
C HIS A 51 14.33 -19.22 -1.16
N TYR A 52 14.66 -18.33 -0.20
CA TYR A 52 14.75 -16.89 -0.40
C TYR A 52 16.16 -16.41 -0.07
N PRO A 53 17.09 -16.43 -1.05
CA PRO A 53 18.48 -16.06 -0.82
C PRO A 53 18.67 -14.57 -0.53
N PHE A 54 17.70 -13.73 -0.90
CA PHE A 54 17.76 -12.28 -0.69
C PHE A 54 16.78 -11.86 0.40
N ALA A 55 17.23 -11.01 1.32
CA ALA A 55 16.39 -10.41 2.34
C ALA A 55 16.69 -8.92 2.50
N TYR A 56 15.64 -8.13 2.50
CA TYR A 56 15.70 -6.68 2.62
C TYR A 56 14.86 -6.22 3.79
N SER A 57 15.35 -5.24 4.53
CA SER A 57 14.59 -4.55 5.58
C SER A 57 14.21 -3.17 5.09
N ILE A 58 12.92 -2.86 5.10
CA ILE A 58 12.39 -1.57 4.66
C ILE A 58 11.69 -0.93 5.84
N ALA A 59 12.16 0.24 6.27
CA ALA A 59 11.42 1.03 7.25
C ALA A 59 10.24 1.70 6.56
N VAL A 60 9.05 1.57 7.15
CA VAL A 60 7.80 2.06 6.58
C VAL A 60 7.08 2.93 7.59
N ASP A 61 6.77 4.16 7.19
CA ASP A 61 5.95 5.06 7.98
C ASP A 61 4.47 4.94 7.62
N GLY A 62 3.60 5.31 8.58
CA GLY A 62 2.15 5.24 8.41
C GLY A 62 1.50 3.95 8.91
N MET A 63 2.25 2.95 9.37
CA MET A 63 1.71 1.74 9.98
C MET A 63 1.34 2.00 11.45
N HIS A 64 0.04 2.07 11.76
CA HIS A 64 -0.46 2.34 13.11
C HIS A 64 -1.32 1.21 13.68
N CYS A 65 -1.70 0.23 12.88
CA CYS A 65 -2.57 -0.86 13.28
C CYS A 65 -2.24 -2.18 12.59
N SER A 66 -2.75 -3.27 13.14
CA SER A 66 -2.57 -4.61 12.58
C SER A 66 -3.13 -4.75 11.16
N ASN A 67 -4.16 -3.98 10.83
CA ASN A 67 -4.73 -3.95 9.49
C ASN A 67 -3.78 -3.28 8.49
N CYS A 68 -3.07 -2.22 8.92
CA CYS A 68 -2.03 -1.57 8.13
C CYS A 68 -0.89 -2.55 7.78
N VAL A 69 -0.47 -3.36 8.76
CA VAL A 69 0.53 -4.43 8.55
C VAL A 69 0.08 -5.38 7.43
N ARG A 70 -1.18 -5.84 7.49
CA ARG A 70 -1.75 -6.74 6.46
C ARG A 70 -1.80 -6.09 5.08
N HIS A 71 -2.15 -4.80 5.00
CA HIS A 71 -2.16 -4.06 3.73
C HIS A 71 -0.79 -4.05 3.07
N VAL A 72 0.25 -3.72 3.84
CA VAL A 72 1.62 -3.69 3.35
C VAL A 72 2.10 -5.10 2.96
N GLU A 73 1.85 -6.11 3.80
CA GLU A 73 2.18 -7.51 3.48
C GLU A 73 1.47 -7.96 2.20
N ASN A 74 0.17 -7.69 2.05
CA ASN A 74 -0.60 -8.09 0.87
C ASN A 74 -0.12 -7.40 -0.40
N ALA A 75 0.25 -6.11 -0.32
CA ALA A 75 0.80 -5.38 -1.46
C ALA A 75 2.12 -5.97 -1.95
N LEU A 76 2.97 -6.41 -1.03
CA LEU A 76 4.24 -7.06 -1.35
C LEU A 76 4.04 -8.51 -1.82
N HIS A 77 3.09 -9.26 -1.23
CA HIS A 77 2.75 -10.61 -1.66
C HIS A 77 2.06 -10.66 -3.04
N ALA A 78 1.59 -9.53 -3.55
CA ALA A 78 1.09 -9.43 -4.93
C ALA A 78 2.23 -9.47 -5.97
N LEU A 79 3.47 -9.21 -5.53
CA LEU A 79 4.65 -9.38 -6.37
C LEU A 79 5.06 -10.86 -6.45
N PRO A 80 5.53 -11.34 -7.60
CA PRO A 80 5.98 -12.71 -7.74
C PRO A 80 7.23 -12.97 -6.90
N ASP A 81 7.32 -14.17 -6.32
CA ASP A 81 8.49 -14.65 -5.57
C ASP A 81 8.91 -13.76 -4.38
N VAL A 82 7.95 -13.06 -3.79
CA VAL A 82 8.16 -12.19 -2.63
C VAL A 82 7.42 -12.72 -1.42
N TRP A 83 8.13 -12.81 -0.31
CA TRP A 83 7.56 -13.10 1.00
C TRP A 83 7.90 -11.98 1.98
N ALA A 84 6.89 -11.25 2.42
CA ALA A 84 7.02 -10.10 3.31
C ALA A 84 6.45 -10.41 4.70
N THR A 85 7.11 -9.89 5.71
CA THR A 85 6.66 -9.92 7.11
C THR A 85 6.84 -8.54 7.70
N ALA A 86 5.74 -7.87 8.03
CA ALA A 86 5.76 -6.54 8.61
C ALA A 86 5.67 -6.60 10.13
N SER A 87 6.43 -5.74 10.80
CA SER A 87 6.42 -5.55 12.25
C SER A 87 5.93 -4.15 12.59
N LEU A 88 4.84 -4.07 13.35
CA LEU A 88 4.28 -2.81 13.82
C LEU A 88 5.20 -2.12 14.83
N GLU A 89 5.78 -2.89 15.75
CA GLU A 89 6.68 -2.37 16.79
C GLU A 89 7.93 -1.72 16.20
N LYS A 90 8.54 -2.37 15.22
CA LYS A 90 9.76 -1.89 14.57
C LYS A 90 9.49 -0.90 13.44
N LYS A 91 8.23 -0.74 13.03
CA LYS A 91 7.82 0.01 11.83
C LYS A 91 8.63 -0.39 10.59
N GLN A 92 8.90 -1.68 10.47
CA GLN A 92 9.74 -2.26 9.43
C GLN A 92 9.05 -3.43 8.77
N VAL A 93 9.38 -3.64 7.51
CA VAL A 93 8.97 -4.80 6.74
C VAL A 93 10.21 -5.57 6.32
N LEU A 94 10.27 -6.84 6.69
CA LEU A 94 11.28 -7.76 6.21
C LEU A 94 10.75 -8.43 4.95
N VAL A 95 11.39 -8.16 3.83
CA VAL A 95 11.03 -8.67 2.50
C VAL A 95 12.06 -9.70 2.09
N ARG A 96 11.60 -10.90 1.81
CA ARG A 96 12.42 -12.00 1.28
C ARG A 96 12.05 -12.25 -0.16
N THR A 97 13.04 -12.44 -1.02
CA THR A 97 12.84 -12.65 -2.46
C THR A 97 13.70 -13.81 -2.97
N LYS A 98 13.17 -14.54 -3.97
CA LYS A 98 13.90 -15.61 -4.64
C LYS A 98 14.92 -15.09 -5.63
N VAL A 99 14.65 -13.94 -6.22
CA VAL A 99 15.54 -13.23 -7.13
C VAL A 99 15.89 -11.87 -6.54
N GLN A 100 17.01 -11.29 -6.99
CA GLN A 100 17.39 -9.95 -6.59
C GLN A 100 16.28 -8.96 -6.97
N ALA A 101 15.64 -8.37 -5.98
CA ALA A 101 14.59 -7.40 -6.19
C ALA A 101 15.18 -5.99 -6.33
N GLN A 102 14.61 -5.22 -7.24
CA GLN A 102 14.94 -3.81 -7.36
C GLN A 102 14.25 -3.03 -6.25
N GLU A 103 15.00 -2.16 -5.59
CA GLU A 103 14.52 -1.32 -4.50
C GLU A 103 13.27 -0.52 -4.91
N ASP A 104 13.28 0.05 -6.12
CA ASP A 104 12.18 0.87 -6.65
C ASP A 104 10.87 0.09 -6.77
N VAL A 105 10.93 -1.19 -7.15
CA VAL A 105 9.74 -2.04 -7.28
C VAL A 105 9.09 -2.28 -5.92
N LEU A 106 9.89 -2.59 -4.91
CA LEU A 106 9.41 -2.81 -3.54
C LEU A 106 8.88 -1.53 -2.90
N LYS A 107 9.59 -0.42 -3.07
CA LYS A 107 9.15 0.91 -2.60
C LYS A 107 7.84 1.33 -3.27
N LYS A 108 7.71 1.11 -4.56
CA LYS A 108 6.52 1.44 -5.34
C LYS A 108 5.29 0.64 -4.90
N ALA A 109 5.48 -0.64 -4.55
CA ALA A 109 4.40 -1.47 -4.02
C ALA A 109 3.90 -0.97 -2.65
N ILE A 110 4.82 -0.59 -1.75
CA ILE A 110 4.48 -0.03 -0.44
C ILE A 110 3.79 1.34 -0.59
N PHE A 111 4.31 2.19 -1.46
CA PHE A 111 3.73 3.50 -1.74
C PHE A 111 2.32 3.38 -2.35
N GLY A 112 2.13 2.42 -3.27
CA GLY A 112 0.83 2.12 -3.87
C GLY A 112 -0.21 1.62 -2.86
N ALA A 113 0.24 1.01 -1.76
CA ALA A 113 -0.62 0.63 -0.63
C ALA A 113 -0.98 1.80 0.30
N GLY A 114 -0.44 3.00 0.07
CA GLY A 114 -0.70 4.21 0.84
C GLY A 114 0.25 4.45 2.02
N TYR A 115 1.42 3.79 2.03
CA TYR A 115 2.44 3.92 3.07
C TYR A 115 3.72 4.52 2.51
N THR A 116 4.54 5.12 3.39
CA THR A 116 5.77 5.78 2.98
C THR A 116 6.99 4.91 3.34
N PRO A 117 7.71 4.36 2.34
CA PRO A 117 8.97 3.69 2.60
C PRO A 117 10.06 4.73 2.91
N LEU A 118 10.73 4.60 4.06
CA LEU A 118 11.74 5.55 4.54
C LEU A 118 13.16 5.11 4.20
N SER A 119 13.50 3.86 4.50
CA SER A 119 14.83 3.34 4.27
C SER A 119 14.78 1.93 3.69
N PHE A 120 15.80 1.58 2.93
CA PHE A 120 16.00 0.27 2.35
C PHE A 120 17.37 -0.25 2.75
N THR A 121 17.39 -1.41 3.40
CA THR A 121 18.64 -2.04 3.85
C THR A 121 18.66 -3.48 3.42
N CYS A 122 19.73 -3.91 2.76
CA CYS A 122 19.96 -5.31 2.46
C CYS A 122 20.41 -6.05 3.72
N VAL A 123 19.69 -7.09 4.10
CA VAL A 123 19.98 -7.90 5.30
C VAL A 123 20.73 -9.16 4.92
N ARG A 124 20.40 -9.77 3.80
CA ARG A 124 21.03 -10.98 3.28
C ARG A 124 21.08 -10.94 1.76
N SER A 125 22.22 -11.18 1.19
CA SER A 125 22.37 -11.53 -0.21
C SER A 125 23.29 -12.73 -0.34
N SER A 126 23.05 -13.57 -1.34
CA SER A 126 23.99 -14.66 -1.70
C SER A 126 25.27 -14.11 -2.35
N HIS A 127 25.24 -12.86 -2.79
CA HIS A 127 26.35 -12.04 -3.23
C HIS A 127 26.07 -10.60 -2.80
N GLU A 128 27.07 -9.97 -2.17
CA GLU A 128 27.12 -8.59 -1.68
C GLU A 128 26.19 -7.61 -2.45
N CYS A 129 25.25 -7.00 -1.72
CA CYS A 129 24.43 -5.92 -2.25
C CYS A 129 25.34 -4.74 -2.60
N ARG A 130 25.62 -4.58 -3.85
CA ARG A 130 26.29 -3.39 -4.41
C ARG A 130 25.28 -2.41 -4.95
#